data_e0fd501afd6532f07458bf2ef3ac9c7b
#
_entry.id   e0fd501afd6532f07458bf2ef3ac9c7b
#
_cell.length_a   1.000
_cell.length_b   1.000
_cell.length_c   1.000
_cell.angle_alpha   90.00
_cell.angle_beta   90.00
_cell.angle_gamma   90.00
#
_symmetry.space_group_name_H-M   'P 1'
#
loop_
_entity.id
_entity.type
_entity.pdbx_description
1 polymer ?
#
loop_
_entity_poly.entity_id
_entity_poly.type
_entity_poly.pdbx_seq_one_letter_code
_entity_poly.pdbx_strand_id
1 'polypeptide(L)'
;MTKPISDKAEIALEYPDKLYVGTFGRSSRFEAHLDPTGIALILEKPGADDVRKSIHMHTNFGLFADILRELASTVGHIPNEDILHHDQLTQAVAELHKALVGSPVKDSP
;
A
#
# COMPACT_ATOMS: atom_id res chain seq x y z
N MET A 1 4.65 -11.25 7.25
CA MET A 1 3.82 -12.30 6.63
C MET A 1 3.23 -11.79 5.34
N THR A 2 3.37 -12.54 4.28
CA THR A 2 2.92 -12.10 2.96
C THR A 2 1.52 -12.61 2.66
N LYS A 3 0.81 -11.84 1.84
CA LYS A 3 -0.54 -12.17 1.42
C LYS A 3 -0.66 -12.02 -0.08
N PRO A 4 -1.59 -12.74 -0.71
CA PRO A 4 -1.77 -12.59 -2.15
C PRO A 4 -2.28 -11.20 -2.51
N ILE A 5 -1.87 -10.73 -3.66
CA ILE A 5 -2.30 -9.44 -4.17
C ILE A 5 -3.65 -9.58 -4.84
N SER A 6 -4.57 -8.66 -4.52
CA SER A 6 -5.83 -8.56 -5.24
C SER A 6 -5.56 -7.86 -6.56
N ASP A 7 -6.10 -8.39 -7.64
CA ASP A 7 -5.95 -7.78 -8.95
C ASP A 7 -4.46 -7.65 -9.32
N LYS A 8 -3.95 -6.44 -9.48
CA LYS A 8 -2.55 -6.25 -9.85
C LYS A 8 -2.03 -4.92 -9.33
N ALA A 9 -0.71 -4.81 -9.25
CA ALA A 9 -0.03 -3.56 -8.96
C ALA A 9 0.98 -3.28 -10.05
N GLU A 10 1.06 -2.03 -10.46
CA GLU A 10 2.00 -1.60 -11.50
C GLU A 10 2.98 -0.60 -10.90
N ILE A 11 4.24 -0.79 -11.18
CA ILE A 11 5.31 0.04 -10.64
C ILE A 11 6.17 0.53 -11.78
N ALA A 12 6.48 1.82 -11.78
CA ALA A 12 7.40 2.39 -12.74
C ALA A 12 8.42 3.23 -11.99
N LEU A 13 9.67 3.03 -12.29
CA LEU A 13 10.76 3.83 -11.78
C LEU A 13 11.42 4.50 -12.97
N GLU A 14 11.38 5.81 -12.99
CA GLU A 14 11.85 6.59 -14.11
C GLU A 14 13.07 7.40 -13.71
N TYR A 15 14.16 7.20 -14.43
CA TYR A 15 15.38 7.97 -14.25
C TYR A 15 15.65 8.73 -15.54
N PRO A 16 16.54 9.72 -15.51
CA PRO A 16 16.81 10.49 -16.73
C PRO A 16 17.22 9.65 -17.93
N ASP A 17 17.88 8.53 -17.70
CA ASP A 17 18.38 7.68 -18.78
C ASP A 17 17.75 6.28 -18.82
N LYS A 18 16.81 5.99 -17.93
CA LYS A 18 16.26 4.65 -17.81
C LYS A 18 14.83 4.67 -17.33
N LEU A 19 14.08 3.64 -17.71
CA LEU A 19 12.74 3.42 -17.20
C LEU A 19 12.63 1.95 -16.81
N TYR A 20 12.31 1.71 -15.55
CA TYR A 20 12.03 0.35 -15.07
C TYR A 20 10.52 0.22 -14.82
N VAL A 21 9.91 -0.77 -15.43
CA VAL A 21 8.47 -1.01 -15.28
C VAL A 21 8.26 -2.45 -14.84
N GLY A 22 7.39 -2.64 -13.87
CA GLY A 22 7.06 -3.97 -13.41
C GLY A 22 5.60 -4.08 -13.07
N THR A 23 5.03 -5.25 -13.34
CA THR A 23 3.65 -5.57 -12.99
C THR A 23 3.67 -6.74 -12.02
N PHE A 24 2.94 -6.59 -10.91
CA PHE A 24 2.79 -7.63 -9.91
C PHE A 24 1.33 -8.09 -9.96
N GLY A 25 1.10 -9.24 -10.57
CA GLY A 25 -0.24 -9.77 -10.77
C GLY A 25 -0.67 -10.69 -9.64
N ARG A 26 -1.66 -11.52 -9.94
CA ARG A 26 -2.28 -12.37 -8.92
C ARG A 26 -1.35 -13.41 -8.32
N SER A 27 -0.31 -13.77 -9.02
CA SER A 27 0.69 -14.68 -8.47
C SER A 27 1.65 -14.00 -7.51
N SER A 28 1.53 -12.69 -7.37
CA SER A 28 2.41 -11.91 -6.50
C SER A 28 1.84 -11.83 -5.10
N ARG A 29 2.68 -11.39 -4.18
CA ARG A 29 2.31 -11.29 -2.77
C ARG A 29 2.76 -9.93 -2.23
N PHE A 30 2.15 -9.51 -1.15
CA PHE A 30 2.52 -8.27 -0.50
C PHE A 30 2.63 -8.46 1.00
N GLU A 31 3.37 -7.55 1.61
CA GLU A 31 3.42 -7.41 3.05
C GLU A 31 3.40 -5.93 3.37
N ALA A 32 2.61 -5.54 4.34
CA ALA A 32 2.56 -4.16 4.79
C ALA A 32 2.49 -4.15 6.30
N HIS A 33 3.30 -3.31 6.93
CA HIS A 33 3.26 -3.18 8.38
C HIS A 33 3.79 -1.82 8.82
N LEU A 34 3.45 -1.45 10.03
CA LEU A 34 3.94 -0.24 10.66
C LEU A 34 5.14 -0.58 11.53
N ASP A 35 6.10 0.32 11.56
CA ASP A 35 7.16 0.28 12.55
C ASP A 35 7.18 1.66 13.26
N PRO A 36 8.06 1.86 14.26
CA PRO A 36 8.04 3.14 14.98
C PRO A 36 8.33 4.36 14.12
N THR A 37 8.89 4.19 12.94
CA THR A 37 9.29 5.31 12.09
C THR A 37 8.40 5.50 10.87
N GLY A 38 7.56 4.54 10.54
CA GLY A 38 6.72 4.69 9.36
C GLY A 38 6.06 3.39 8.93
N ILE A 39 5.78 3.32 7.63
CA ILE A 39 5.18 2.13 7.02
C ILE A 39 6.17 1.45 6.11
N ALA A 40 6.20 0.13 6.17
CA ALA A 40 6.95 -0.68 5.23
C ALA A 40 5.97 -1.40 4.31
N LEU A 41 6.25 -1.37 3.03
CA LEU A 41 5.46 -2.07 2.02
C LEU A 41 6.39 -2.89 1.15
N ILE A 42 6.09 -4.16 1.01
CA ILE A 42 6.88 -5.06 0.19
C ILE A 42 5.95 -5.71 -0.82
N LEU A 43 6.33 -5.67 -2.08
CA LEU A 43 5.66 -6.42 -3.13
C LEU A 43 6.66 -7.41 -3.70
N GLU A 44 6.24 -8.65 -3.89
CA GLU A 44 7.14 -9.63 -4.48
C GLU A 44 6.39 -10.57 -5.39
N LYS A 45 7.06 -10.93 -6.47
CA LYS A 45 6.58 -11.94 -7.39
C LYS A 45 7.56 -13.09 -7.33
N PRO A 46 7.20 -14.19 -6.65
CA PRO A 46 8.07 -15.35 -6.64
C PRO A 46 8.22 -15.86 -8.06
N GLY A 47 9.41 -16.25 -8.41
CA GLY A 47 9.68 -16.80 -9.71
C GLY A 47 10.56 -17.99 -9.58
N ALA A 48 10.55 -18.80 -10.62
CA ALA A 48 11.52 -19.86 -10.71
C ALA A 48 12.84 -19.22 -11.10
N ASP A 49 13.87 -19.57 -10.39
CA ASP A 49 15.20 -19.13 -10.71
C ASP A 49 15.38 -17.62 -10.58
N ASP A 50 15.78 -16.96 -11.63
CA ASP A 50 16.17 -15.57 -11.60
C ASP A 50 15.06 -14.61 -12.02
N VAL A 51 13.82 -15.09 -12.14
CA VAL A 51 12.72 -14.24 -12.57
C VAL A 51 12.03 -13.59 -11.39
N ARG A 52 12.54 -13.80 -10.22
CA ARG A 52 11.98 -13.25 -9.00
C ARG A 52 12.10 -11.73 -8.97
N LYS A 53 11.02 -11.07 -8.61
CA LYS A 53 11.00 -9.61 -8.48
C LYS A 53 10.56 -9.23 -7.08
N SER A 54 11.14 -8.16 -6.57
CA SER A 54 10.66 -7.61 -5.29
C SER A 54 10.89 -6.12 -5.25
N ILE A 55 10.00 -5.43 -4.53
CA ILE A 55 10.10 -4.01 -4.27
C ILE A 55 9.88 -3.78 -2.79
N HIS A 56 10.76 -3.00 -2.19
CA HIS A 56 10.67 -2.63 -0.79
C HIS A 56 10.56 -1.13 -0.70
N MET A 57 9.52 -0.65 -0.01
CA MET A 57 9.32 0.77 0.19
C MET A 57 9.16 1.04 1.67
N HIS A 58 9.76 2.13 2.13
CA HIS A 58 9.54 2.60 3.48
C HIS A 58 9.21 4.08 3.42
N THR A 59 8.13 4.46 4.09
CA THR A 59 7.64 5.83 4.08
C THR A 59 7.46 6.27 5.52
N ASN A 60 8.03 7.42 5.89
CA ASN A 60 7.81 7.95 7.21
C ASN A 60 6.35 8.37 7.39
N PHE A 61 5.93 8.52 8.65
CA PHE A 61 4.53 8.81 8.94
C PHE A 61 4.09 10.17 8.42
N GLY A 62 4.98 11.16 8.39
CA GLY A 62 4.63 12.47 7.87
C GLY A 62 4.25 12.43 6.41
N LEU A 63 5.06 11.78 5.59
CA LEU A 63 4.75 11.63 4.18
C LEU A 63 3.50 10.77 3.98
N PHE A 64 3.36 9.71 4.76
CA PHE A 64 2.16 8.88 4.65
C PHE A 64 0.90 9.68 4.96
N ALA A 65 0.95 10.51 6.00
CA ALA A 65 -0.19 11.36 6.33
C ALA A 65 -0.50 12.33 5.19
N ASP A 66 0.52 12.91 4.58
CA ASP A 66 0.32 13.81 3.46
C ASP A 66 -0.31 13.10 2.26
N ILE A 67 0.14 11.88 1.99
CA ILE A 67 -0.45 11.07 0.93
C ILE A 67 -1.93 10.82 1.21
N LEU A 68 -2.27 10.45 2.43
CA LEU A 68 -3.67 10.21 2.78
C LEU A 68 -4.52 11.47 2.61
N ARG A 69 -4.00 12.63 2.97
CA ARG A 69 -4.72 13.89 2.79
C ARG A 69 -4.95 14.21 1.31
N GLU A 70 -3.93 13.97 0.49
CA GLU A 70 -4.08 14.18 -0.94
C GLU A 70 -5.11 13.23 -1.54
N LEU A 71 -5.11 11.97 -1.12
CA LEU A 71 -6.11 11.03 -1.59
C LEU A 71 -7.51 11.47 -1.16
N ALA A 72 -7.66 11.96 0.07
CA ALA A 72 -8.95 12.46 0.53
C ALA A 72 -9.42 13.65 -0.31
N SER A 73 -8.50 14.51 -0.71
CA SER A 73 -8.83 15.64 -1.55
C SER A 73 -9.30 15.20 -2.94
N THR A 74 -8.62 14.23 -3.52
CA THR A 74 -8.94 13.83 -4.90
C THR A 74 -10.16 12.92 -4.98
N VAL A 75 -10.43 12.14 -3.95
CA VAL A 75 -11.56 11.21 -4.01
C VAL A 75 -12.89 11.95 -4.14
N GLY A 76 -12.97 13.18 -3.66
CA GLY A 76 -14.18 13.96 -3.78
C GLY A 76 -14.52 14.37 -5.22
N HIS A 77 -13.59 14.19 -6.14
CA HIS A 77 -13.81 14.51 -7.55
C HIS A 77 -14.25 13.29 -8.36
N ILE A 78 -14.43 12.14 -7.74
CA ILE A 78 -14.83 10.93 -8.42
C ILE A 78 -16.16 10.46 -7.83
N PRO A 79 -17.20 10.25 -8.66
CA PRO A 79 -18.46 9.71 -8.14
C PRO A 79 -18.22 8.35 -7.48
N ASN A 80 -18.91 8.10 -6.37
CA ASN A 80 -18.70 6.87 -5.62
C ASN A 80 -18.91 5.62 -6.46
N GLU A 81 -19.86 5.65 -7.37
CA GLU A 81 -20.17 4.49 -8.21
C GLU A 81 -19.06 4.21 -9.22
N ASP A 82 -18.16 5.17 -9.44
CA ASP A 82 -17.05 5.00 -10.37
C ASP A 82 -15.78 4.51 -9.66
N ILE A 83 -15.82 4.38 -8.34
CA ILE A 83 -14.68 3.89 -7.58
C ILE A 83 -14.83 2.38 -7.42
N LEU A 84 -13.98 1.64 -8.10
CA LEU A 84 -14.00 0.19 -8.00
C LEU A 84 -13.69 -0.24 -6.57
N HIS A 85 -14.46 -1.18 -6.07
CA HIS A 85 -14.32 -1.69 -4.70
C HIS A 85 -14.48 -0.60 -3.63
N HIS A 86 -15.37 0.37 -3.90
CA HIS A 86 -15.57 1.49 -2.98
C HIS A 86 -15.89 1.04 -1.56
N ASP A 87 -16.81 0.09 -1.42
CA ASP A 87 -17.23 -0.36 -0.09
C ASP A 87 -16.10 -1.05 0.65
N GLN A 88 -15.32 -1.85 -0.06
CA GLN A 88 -14.18 -2.54 0.52
C GLN A 88 -13.11 -1.53 0.98
N LEU A 89 -12.85 -0.53 0.16
CA LEU A 89 -11.90 0.51 0.51
C LEU A 89 -12.37 1.31 1.73
N THR A 90 -13.64 1.69 1.74
CA THR A 90 -14.22 2.43 2.86
C THR A 90 -14.09 1.66 4.16
N GLN A 91 -14.38 0.37 4.11
CA GLN A 91 -14.28 -0.47 5.29
C GLN A 91 -12.82 -0.58 5.77
N ALA A 92 -11.89 -0.75 4.86
CA ALA A 92 -10.47 -0.87 5.22
C ALA A 92 -9.95 0.41 5.85
N VAL A 93 -10.34 1.57 5.31
CA VAL A 93 -9.94 2.85 5.88
C VAL A 93 -10.52 3.03 7.27
N ALA A 94 -11.78 2.62 7.47
CA ALA A 94 -12.41 2.69 8.79
C ALA A 94 -11.69 1.80 9.79
N GLU A 95 -11.25 0.62 9.37
CA GLU A 95 -10.50 -0.27 10.23
C GLU A 95 -9.16 0.33 10.64
N LEU A 96 -8.47 0.96 9.70
CA LEU A 96 -7.22 1.63 10.01
C LEU A 96 -7.43 2.78 10.98
N HIS A 97 -8.46 3.59 10.75
CA HIS A 97 -8.78 4.71 11.64
C HIS A 97 -9.07 4.21 13.04
N LYS A 98 -9.89 3.18 13.16
CA LYS A 98 -10.24 2.62 14.46
C LYS A 98 -9.02 2.10 15.19
N ALA A 99 -8.13 1.43 14.47
CA ALA A 99 -6.91 0.89 15.07
C ALA A 99 -6.00 1.99 15.59
N LEU A 100 -5.88 3.08 14.83
CA LEU A 100 -5.04 4.20 15.24
C LEU A 100 -5.61 4.93 16.45
N VAL A 101 -6.91 5.19 16.44
CA VAL A 101 -7.54 5.95 17.50
C VAL A 101 -7.69 5.12 18.76
N GLY A 102 -8.05 3.87 18.61
CA GLY A 102 -8.27 2.97 19.73
C GLY A 102 -7.04 2.21 20.15
N SER A 103 -5.89 2.61 19.67
CA SER A 103 -4.66 1.89 19.96
C SER A 103 -4.37 1.88 21.46
N PRO A 104 -4.29 0.73 22.08
CA PRO A 104 -4.12 0.64 23.53
C PRO A 104 -2.70 0.81 23.91
N VAL A 105 -1.90 0.49 23.40
CA VAL A 105 -0.53 0.59 23.83
C VAL A 105 -0.34 0.43 25.30
N LYS A 106 -0.89 0.79 25.17
CA LYS A 106 -0.61 0.84 25.91
C LYS A 106 -0.25 0.71 26.86
N ASP A 107 -0.46 0.64 26.85
CA ASP A 107 -0.23 0.52 27.53
C ASP A 107 0.04 0.44 28.34
N SER A 108 0.08 0.50 28.42
CA SER A 108 0.36 0.39 29.06
C SER A 108 0.72 0.23 29.74
N PRO A 109 0.95 0.27 30.18
CA PRO A 109 1.39 -0.06 31.06
C PRO A 109 1.36 -0.22 31.80
#